data_407bed3c1bf0a14dfb7506c47515f49c
#
_entry.id   407bed3c1bf0a14dfb7506c47515f49c
#
_cell.length_a   1.000
_cell.length_b   1.000
_cell.length_c   1.000
_cell.angle_alpha   90.00
_cell.angle_beta   90.00
_cell.angle_gamma   90.00
#
_symmetry.space_group_name_H-M   'P 1'
#
loop_
_entity.id
_entity.type
_entity.pdbx_description
1 polymer ?
#
loop_
_entity_poly.entity_id
_entity_poly.type
_entity_poly.pdbx_seq_one_letter_code
_entity_poly.pdbx_strand_id
1 'polypeptide(L)'
;MNNSIKTDDVIFNFFKQICDEKDDQKCLELGNNWIKAMEMNLTNMEANLDEKDKIKHKEDIQNNRDHLNSLKVKTSSEWREYATKCMIEIIDNKTNV
;
A
#
# COMPACT_ATOMS: atom_id res chain seq x y z
N MET A 1 -1.56 -18.44 -15.84
CA MET A 1 -1.63 -18.19 -14.44
C MET A 1 -1.50 -16.72 -14.12
N ASN A 2 -2.32 -16.26 -13.28
CA ASN A 2 -2.59 -14.85 -13.14
C ASN A 2 -1.63 -14.18 -12.16
N ASN A 3 -0.77 -13.27 -12.64
CA ASN A 3 0.19 -12.57 -11.80
C ASN A 3 -0.48 -11.72 -10.71
N SER A 4 -1.71 -11.27 -10.94
CA SER A 4 -2.43 -10.47 -9.95
C SER A 4 -2.77 -11.26 -8.69
N ILE A 5 -3.02 -12.58 -8.80
CA ILE A 5 -3.25 -13.43 -7.63
C ILE A 5 -2.02 -13.47 -6.74
N LYS A 6 -0.83 -13.62 -7.33
CA LYS A 6 0.42 -13.62 -6.57
C LYS A 6 0.68 -12.28 -5.90
N THR A 7 0.38 -11.19 -6.59
CA THR A 7 0.54 -9.84 -6.05
C THR A 7 -0.39 -9.62 -4.85
N ASP A 8 -1.65 -10.04 -4.98
CA ASP A 8 -2.61 -9.93 -3.89
C ASP A 8 -2.20 -10.75 -2.68
N ASP A 9 -1.65 -11.96 -2.89
CA ASP A 9 -1.18 -12.81 -1.80
C ASP A 9 0.01 -12.19 -1.09
N VAL A 10 0.95 -11.57 -1.82
CA VAL A 10 2.09 -10.89 -1.23
C VAL A 10 1.63 -9.69 -0.40
N ILE A 11 0.72 -8.88 -0.92
CA ILE A 11 0.17 -7.72 -0.22
C ILE A 11 -0.60 -8.17 1.03
N PHE A 12 -1.44 -9.20 0.90
CA PHE A 12 -2.19 -9.75 2.02
C PHE A 12 -1.27 -10.22 3.13
N ASN A 13 -0.24 -10.99 2.79
CA ASN A 13 0.73 -11.48 3.76
C ASN A 13 1.49 -10.34 4.45
N PHE A 14 1.80 -9.28 3.72
CA PHE A 14 2.46 -8.12 4.29
C PHE A 14 1.59 -7.44 5.36
N PHE A 15 0.32 -7.21 5.04
CA PHE A 15 -0.62 -6.62 6.01
C PHE A 15 -0.88 -7.55 7.18
N LYS A 16 -0.90 -8.88 6.94
CA LYS A 16 -1.02 -9.86 8.01
C LYS A 16 0.15 -9.75 8.99
N GLN A 17 1.37 -9.56 8.49
CA GLN A 17 2.54 -9.36 9.34
C GLN A 17 2.38 -8.13 10.22
N ILE A 18 1.85 -7.02 9.67
CA ILE A 18 1.59 -5.81 10.45
C ILE A 18 0.59 -6.09 11.57
N CYS A 19 -0.49 -6.81 11.27
CA CYS A 19 -1.52 -7.14 12.25
C CYS A 19 -0.99 -8.07 13.34
N ASP A 20 -0.16 -9.04 12.98
CA ASP A 20 0.35 -10.06 13.89
C ASP A 20 1.54 -9.57 14.72
N GLU A 21 2.19 -8.47 14.32
CA GLU A 21 3.35 -7.94 15.04
C GLU A 21 2.91 -7.31 16.36
N LYS A 22 3.36 -7.86 17.46
CA LYS A 22 3.01 -7.41 18.80
C LYS A 22 3.90 -6.26 19.28
N ASP A 23 5.11 -6.15 18.74
CA ASP A 23 6.02 -5.06 19.05
C ASP A 23 5.63 -3.84 18.25
N ASP A 24 5.26 -2.75 18.94
CA ASP A 24 4.79 -1.53 18.32
C ASP A 24 5.83 -0.90 17.41
N GLN A 25 7.09 -0.92 17.79
CA GLN A 25 8.16 -0.34 16.98
C GLN A 25 8.38 -1.13 15.69
N LYS A 26 8.36 -2.46 15.77
CA LYS A 26 8.49 -3.31 14.59
C LYS A 26 7.29 -3.15 13.67
N CYS A 27 6.11 -2.97 14.22
CA CYS A 27 4.90 -2.68 13.45
C CYS A 27 5.06 -1.39 12.65
N LEU A 28 5.58 -0.34 13.28
CA LEU A 28 5.87 0.94 12.60
C LEU A 28 6.93 0.80 11.52
N GLU A 29 7.96 -0.02 11.77
CA GLU A 29 9.00 -0.28 10.78
C GLU A 29 8.41 -0.98 9.54
N LEU A 30 7.53 -1.95 9.74
CA LEU A 30 6.84 -2.61 8.64
C LEU A 30 5.99 -1.61 7.84
N GLY A 31 5.26 -0.75 8.52
CA GLY A 31 4.49 0.30 7.88
C GLY A 31 5.35 1.26 7.07
N ASN A 32 6.47 1.69 7.63
CA ASN A 32 7.41 2.58 6.94
C ASN A 32 8.01 1.91 5.71
N ASN A 33 8.32 0.62 5.79
CA ASN A 33 8.83 -0.12 4.64
C ASN A 33 7.79 -0.19 3.52
N TRP A 34 6.53 -0.35 3.86
CA TRP A 34 5.42 -0.31 2.89
C TRP A 34 5.36 1.05 2.19
N ILE A 35 5.43 2.13 2.96
CA ILE A 35 5.40 3.49 2.41
C ILE A 35 6.55 3.70 1.43
N LYS A 36 7.76 3.32 1.82
CA LYS A 36 8.94 3.46 0.95
C LYS A 36 8.79 2.70 -0.35
N ALA A 37 8.29 1.48 -0.28
CA ALA A 37 8.07 0.65 -1.47
C ALA A 37 7.04 1.31 -2.40
N MET A 38 5.97 1.84 -1.85
CA MET A 38 4.93 2.51 -2.63
C MET A 38 5.41 3.82 -3.23
N GLU A 39 6.20 4.59 -2.49
CA GLU A 39 6.80 5.82 -3.01
C GLU A 39 7.73 5.53 -4.19
N MET A 40 8.53 4.48 -4.10
CA MET A 40 9.39 4.04 -5.20
C MET A 40 8.57 3.63 -6.42
N ASN A 41 7.49 2.89 -6.20
CA ASN A 41 6.61 2.49 -7.30
C ASN A 41 5.99 3.69 -8.01
N LEU A 42 5.54 4.69 -7.25
CA LEU A 42 4.99 5.92 -7.82
C LEU A 42 6.03 6.68 -8.63
N THR A 43 7.24 6.80 -8.09
CA THR A 43 8.34 7.49 -8.77
C THR A 43 8.70 6.79 -10.08
N ASN A 44 8.80 5.46 -10.06
CA ASN A 44 9.10 4.68 -11.25
C ASN A 44 7.98 4.78 -12.30
N MET A 45 6.74 4.72 -11.86
CA MET A 45 5.60 4.87 -12.75
C MET A 45 5.60 6.24 -13.42
N GLU A 46 5.81 7.30 -12.64
CA GLU A 46 5.86 8.67 -13.15
C GLU A 46 7.00 8.85 -14.16
N ALA A 47 8.18 8.26 -13.88
CA ALA A 47 9.35 8.35 -14.75
C ALA A 47 9.11 7.66 -16.10
N ASN A 48 8.23 6.65 -16.14
CA ASN A 48 7.93 5.90 -17.36
C ASN A 48 6.77 6.49 -18.17
N LEU A 49 6.08 7.49 -17.63
CA LEU A 49 5.01 8.17 -18.37
C LEU A 49 5.61 9.22 -19.32
N ASP A 50 5.01 9.38 -20.51
CA ASP A 50 5.36 10.48 -21.39
C ASP A 50 4.74 11.79 -20.88
N GLU A 51 5.08 12.92 -21.48
CA GLU A 51 4.62 14.23 -21.04
C GLU A 51 3.09 14.35 -21.00
N LYS A 52 2.44 13.77 -22.00
CA LYS A 52 0.98 13.81 -22.11
C LYS A 52 0.31 13.03 -21.00
N ASP A 53 0.83 11.83 -20.70
CA ASP A 53 0.30 10.99 -19.65
C ASP A 53 0.61 11.54 -18.26
N LYS A 54 1.75 12.19 -18.08
CA LYS A 54 2.08 12.87 -16.82
C LYS A 54 1.04 13.94 -16.49
N ILE A 55 0.65 14.73 -17.48
CA ILE A 55 -0.37 15.76 -17.30
C ILE A 55 -1.72 15.13 -16.97
N LYS A 56 -2.09 14.07 -17.70
CA LYS A 56 -3.36 13.37 -17.53
C LYS A 56 -3.50 12.76 -16.13
N HIS A 57 -2.43 12.18 -15.59
CA HIS A 57 -2.44 11.46 -14.33
C HIS A 57 -1.85 12.25 -13.16
N LYS A 58 -1.55 13.52 -13.35
CA LYS A 58 -0.92 14.37 -12.34
C LYS A 58 -1.70 14.39 -11.03
N GLU A 59 -3.00 14.55 -11.10
CA GLU A 59 -3.87 14.62 -9.92
C GLU A 59 -3.89 13.28 -9.19
N ASP A 60 -4.01 12.17 -9.92
CA ASP A 60 -4.04 10.82 -9.35
C ASP A 60 -2.72 10.51 -8.64
N ILE A 61 -1.60 10.86 -9.24
CA ILE A 61 -0.28 10.65 -8.65
C ILE A 61 -0.15 11.47 -7.37
N GLN A 62 -0.58 12.74 -7.41
CA GLN A 62 -0.52 13.60 -6.23
C GLN A 62 -1.41 13.08 -5.10
N ASN A 63 -2.61 12.60 -5.43
CA ASN A 63 -3.52 12.02 -4.44
C ASN A 63 -2.91 10.79 -3.77
N ASN A 64 -2.23 9.95 -4.53
CA ASN A 64 -1.53 8.78 -4.00
C ASN A 64 -0.38 9.18 -3.08
N ARG A 65 0.40 10.21 -3.46
CA ARG A 65 1.47 10.72 -2.60
C ARG A 65 0.94 11.29 -1.29
N ASP A 66 -0.16 12.04 -1.37
CA ASP A 66 -0.81 12.61 -0.18
C ASP A 66 -1.31 11.51 0.74
N HIS A 67 -1.88 10.45 0.19
CA HIS A 67 -2.31 9.28 0.95
C HIS A 67 -1.12 8.63 1.68
N LEU A 68 -0.01 8.38 0.97
CA LEU A 68 1.19 7.80 1.57
C LEU A 68 1.75 8.70 2.68
N ASN A 69 1.72 10.01 2.49
CA ASN A 69 2.16 10.95 3.52
C ASN A 69 1.27 10.88 4.77
N SER A 70 -0.03 10.65 4.59
CA SER A 70 -0.94 10.49 5.72
C SER A 70 -0.66 9.23 6.52
N LEU A 71 -0.14 8.18 5.87
CA LEU A 71 0.22 6.94 6.55
C LEU A 71 1.47 7.09 7.44
N LYS A 72 2.33 8.04 7.13
CA LYS A 72 3.58 8.26 7.89
C LYS A 72 3.36 8.66 9.34
N VAL A 73 2.19 9.21 9.66
CA VAL A 73 1.88 9.68 11.00
C VAL A 73 1.01 8.69 11.79
N LYS A 74 0.75 7.51 11.25
CA LYS A 74 -0.05 6.50 11.94
C LYS A 74 0.71 5.91 13.12
N THR A 75 -0.03 5.66 14.21
CA THR A 75 0.47 4.85 15.33
C THR A 75 0.44 3.37 14.94
N SER A 76 1.09 2.52 15.77
CA SER A 76 1.06 1.07 15.55
C SER A 76 -0.39 0.53 15.55
N SER A 77 -1.21 1.03 16.47
CA SER A 77 -2.61 0.65 16.55
C SER A 77 -3.38 1.01 15.28
N GLU A 78 -3.15 2.21 14.76
CA GLU A 78 -3.76 2.67 13.52
C GLU A 78 -3.27 1.85 12.31
N TRP A 79 -2.01 1.47 12.29
CA TRP A 79 -1.47 0.61 11.24
C TRP A 79 -2.14 -0.76 11.23
N ARG A 80 -2.34 -1.35 12.41
CA ARG A 80 -3.04 -2.64 12.52
C ARG A 80 -4.47 -2.55 12.04
N GLU A 81 -5.16 -1.48 12.38
CA GLU A 81 -6.52 -1.23 11.90
C GLU A 81 -6.57 -1.05 10.38
N TYR A 82 -5.66 -0.26 9.83
CA TYR A 82 -5.54 -0.05 8.39
C TYR A 82 -5.26 -1.36 7.67
N ALA A 83 -4.31 -2.14 8.17
CA ALA A 83 -3.94 -3.43 7.59
C ALA A 83 -5.13 -4.41 7.61
N THR A 84 -5.90 -4.42 8.70
CA THR A 84 -7.09 -5.26 8.81
C THR A 84 -8.11 -4.89 7.74
N LYS A 85 -8.37 -3.61 7.55
CA LYS A 85 -9.29 -3.14 6.51
C LYS A 85 -8.84 -3.54 5.11
N CYS A 86 -7.55 -3.40 4.84
CA CYS A 86 -6.99 -3.78 3.53
C CYS A 86 -7.12 -5.28 3.27
N MET A 87 -6.88 -6.11 4.29
CA MET A 87 -7.06 -7.55 4.17
C MET A 87 -8.52 -7.93 3.90
N ILE A 88 -9.46 -7.29 4.57
CA ILE A 88 -10.89 -7.51 4.35
C ILE A 88 -11.27 -7.16 2.91
N GLU A 89 -10.78 -6.03 2.40
CA GLU A 89 -11.05 -5.62 1.01
C GLU A 89 -10.50 -6.63 0.01
N ILE A 90 -9.31 -7.17 0.24
CA ILE A 90 -8.72 -8.19 -0.63
C ILE A 90 -9.59 -9.45 -0.63
N ILE A 91 -10.04 -9.89 0.54
CA ILE A 91 -10.91 -11.06 0.67
C ILE A 91 -12.24 -10.82 -0.05
N ASP A 92 -12.86 -9.67 0.16
CA ASP A 92 -14.12 -9.32 -0.46
C ASP A 92 -14.02 -9.30 -1.99
N ASN A 93 -12.94 -8.73 -2.52
CA ASN A 93 -12.71 -8.69 -3.96
C ASN A 93 -12.56 -10.09 -4.55
N LYS A 94 -11.89 -11.00 -3.85
CA LYS A 94 -11.75 -12.39 -4.29
C LYS A 94 -13.08 -13.14 -4.23
N THR A 95 -13.90 -12.84 -3.24
CA THR A 95 -15.19 -13.52 -3.04
C THR A 95 -16.24 -13.06 -4.04
N ASN A 96 -16.19 -11.81 -4.47
CA ASN A 96 -17.16 -11.22 -5.37
C ASN A 96 -16.88 -11.45 -6.86
N VAL A 97 -15.87 -12.21 -7.19
CA VAL A 97 -15.52 -12.51 -8.60
C VAL A 97 -16.18 -13.80 -9.13
#